data_b83bc9ded6d4b1e9bdee1c97ca7098e0
#
_entry.id   b83bc9ded6d4b1e9bdee1c97ca7098e0
#
_cell.length_a   1.000
_cell.length_b   1.000
_cell.length_c   1.000
_cell.angle_alpha   90.00
_cell.angle_beta   90.00
_cell.angle_gamma   90.00
#
_symmetry.space_group_name_H-M   'P 1'
#
loop_
_entity.id
_entity.type
_entity.pdbx_description
1 polymer ?
#
loop_
_entity_poly.entity_id
_entity_poly.type
_entity_poly.pdbx_seq_one_letter_code
_entity_poly.pdbx_strand_id
1 'polypeptide(L)'
;MADEGAGVQEAKVPERVVDGKPTLYCFETCPFCWKVRSLLSWKGVDFSKVEVDPMKKKELKWSDWSAVPVYVEADGTQVNDSNPILHWVNSNHTGGTPFPRAGEDESQDKWMDFSGDVLGKSIVAVIYSSYGDSRKALAYVSEVESFSRWQAFQAKWLGGFIMRMVGKSRAKMFELPPEENLEFQLDHLSSALAGEFMGGKVPNGADFANYGILRAMQGLRGFPIVEAHGSIGPWFQRMKSTSGV
;
A
#
# COMPACT_ATOMS: atom_id res chain seq x y z
N MET A 1 -36.17 34.30 -33.97
CA MET A 1 -35.36 34.27 -32.72
C MET A 1 -35.01 32.81 -32.50
N ALA A 2 -33.77 32.49 -32.82
CA ALA A 2 -33.24 31.14 -32.65
C ALA A 2 -32.76 31.00 -31.21
N ASP A 3 -33.26 30.02 -30.53
CA ASP A 3 -32.81 29.57 -29.20
C ASP A 3 -31.49 28.79 -29.42
N GLU A 4 -30.36 29.40 -29.11
CA GLU A 4 -29.07 28.71 -29.08
C GLU A 4 -29.01 27.88 -27.81
N GLY A 5 -29.32 26.59 -27.93
CA GLY A 5 -29.13 25.59 -26.88
C GLY A 5 -27.63 25.54 -26.50
N ALA A 6 -27.33 26.03 -25.30
CA ALA A 6 -25.99 25.87 -24.71
C ALA A 6 -25.71 24.36 -24.53
N GLY A 7 -24.91 23.81 -25.46
CA GLY A 7 -24.42 22.44 -25.36
C GLY A 7 -23.51 22.35 -24.15
N VAL A 8 -23.92 21.56 -23.16
CA VAL A 8 -23.06 21.14 -22.06
C VAL A 8 -21.91 20.34 -22.68
N GLN A 9 -20.71 20.93 -22.74
CA GLN A 9 -19.51 20.20 -23.08
C GLN A 9 -19.24 19.23 -21.93
N GLU A 10 -19.47 17.93 -22.16
CA GLU A 10 -18.96 16.90 -21.26
C GLU A 10 -17.46 17.09 -21.12
N ALA A 11 -17.01 17.35 -19.89
CA ALA A 11 -15.59 17.42 -19.58
C ALA A 11 -14.95 16.08 -19.96
N LYS A 12 -14.00 16.09 -20.91
CA LYS A 12 -13.33 14.90 -21.39
C LYS A 12 -12.56 14.26 -20.23
N VAL A 13 -12.98 13.07 -19.79
CA VAL A 13 -12.30 12.31 -18.74
C VAL A 13 -10.84 12.11 -19.16
N PRO A 14 -9.86 12.44 -18.31
CA PRO A 14 -8.45 12.24 -18.64
C PRO A 14 -8.15 10.77 -18.95
N GLU A 15 -7.37 10.48 -19.96
CA GLU A 15 -7.01 9.12 -20.43
C GLU A 15 -6.43 8.20 -19.31
N ARG A 16 -5.93 8.80 -18.23
CA ARG A 16 -5.38 8.13 -17.04
C ARG A 16 -6.42 7.83 -15.95
N VAL A 17 -7.66 8.24 -16.13
CA VAL A 17 -8.79 7.94 -15.24
C VAL A 17 -9.61 6.81 -15.86
N VAL A 18 -9.82 5.74 -15.10
CA VAL A 18 -10.57 4.57 -15.56
C VAL A 18 -12.01 4.67 -15.07
N ASP A 19 -12.97 4.41 -15.97
CA ASP A 19 -14.41 4.42 -15.70
C ASP A 19 -14.94 5.72 -15.06
N GLY A 20 -14.25 6.85 -15.24
CA GLY A 20 -14.62 8.13 -14.65
C GLY A 20 -14.48 8.17 -13.13
N LYS A 21 -13.81 7.20 -12.52
CA LYS A 21 -13.60 7.07 -11.08
C LYS A 21 -12.16 7.42 -10.69
N PRO A 22 -11.91 7.80 -9.43
CA PRO A 22 -10.56 7.81 -8.90
C PRO A 22 -9.85 6.49 -9.23
N THR A 23 -8.62 6.57 -9.67
CA THR A 23 -7.87 5.40 -10.17
C THR A 23 -6.58 5.20 -9.39
N LEU A 24 -6.39 4.00 -8.85
CA LEU A 24 -5.18 3.60 -8.14
C LEU A 24 -4.32 2.66 -9.02
N TYR A 25 -3.15 3.15 -9.41
CA TYR A 25 -2.11 2.34 -10.06
C TYR A 25 -1.26 1.66 -8.98
N CYS A 26 -1.24 0.35 -8.97
CA CYS A 26 -0.66 -0.42 -7.87
C CYS A 26 -0.09 -1.77 -8.30
N PHE A 27 0.61 -2.46 -7.39
CA PHE A 27 0.85 -3.90 -7.43
C PHE A 27 0.05 -4.58 -6.32
N GLU A 28 -0.47 -5.75 -6.56
CA GLU A 28 -1.24 -6.51 -5.57
C GLU A 28 -0.43 -6.78 -4.29
N THR A 29 0.85 -7.11 -4.42
CA THR A 29 1.72 -7.43 -3.27
C THR A 29 2.48 -6.22 -2.71
N CYS A 30 2.26 -5.03 -3.23
CA CYS A 30 2.99 -3.85 -2.78
C CYS A 30 2.48 -3.36 -1.42
N PRO A 31 3.31 -3.35 -0.36
CA PRO A 31 2.90 -2.89 0.96
C PRO A 31 2.47 -1.42 0.98
N PHE A 32 3.12 -0.59 0.20
CA PHE A 32 2.76 0.83 0.07
C PHE A 32 1.41 1.04 -0.63
N CYS A 33 1.05 0.16 -1.57
CA CYS A 33 -0.25 0.18 -2.21
C CYS A 33 -1.36 -0.25 -1.24
N TRP A 34 -1.07 -1.20 -0.34
CA TRP A 34 -2.02 -1.63 0.68
C TRP A 34 -2.35 -0.53 1.70
N LYS A 35 -1.41 0.39 2.01
CA LYS A 35 -1.72 1.58 2.81
C LYS A 35 -2.89 2.36 2.19
N VAL A 36 -2.76 2.69 0.90
CA VAL A 36 -3.76 3.48 0.16
C VAL A 36 -5.07 2.70 0.01
N ARG A 37 -5.01 1.42 -0.36
CA ARG A 37 -6.21 0.58 -0.53
C ARG A 37 -7.04 0.49 0.75
N SER A 38 -6.38 0.30 1.91
CA SER A 38 -7.07 0.21 3.19
C SER A 38 -7.77 1.52 3.58
N LEU A 39 -7.15 2.67 3.31
CA LEU A 39 -7.76 3.96 3.56
C LEU A 39 -8.91 4.25 2.60
N LEU A 40 -8.74 3.99 1.29
CA LEU A 40 -9.80 4.18 0.29
C LEU A 40 -11.04 3.35 0.64
N SER A 41 -10.83 2.07 1.01
CA SER A 41 -11.91 1.19 1.44
C SER A 41 -12.61 1.72 2.69
N TRP A 42 -11.86 2.11 3.72
CA TRP A 42 -12.43 2.66 4.95
C TRP A 42 -13.20 3.97 4.73
N LYS A 43 -12.72 4.82 3.82
CA LYS A 43 -13.40 6.05 3.40
C LYS A 43 -14.62 5.78 2.51
N GLY A 44 -14.86 4.54 2.06
CA GLY A 44 -15.93 4.19 1.14
C GLY A 44 -15.77 4.80 -0.25
N VAL A 45 -14.53 5.07 -0.66
CA VAL A 45 -14.23 5.60 -1.99
C VAL A 45 -14.38 4.48 -3.03
N ASP A 46 -15.27 4.68 -4.00
CA ASP A 46 -15.40 3.81 -5.17
C ASP A 46 -14.31 4.17 -6.17
N PHE A 47 -13.30 3.34 -6.32
CA PHE A 47 -12.14 3.58 -7.17
C PHE A 47 -11.85 2.41 -8.10
N SER A 48 -11.25 2.72 -9.25
CA SER A 48 -10.73 1.74 -10.19
C SER A 48 -9.29 1.37 -9.84
N LYS A 49 -8.95 0.08 -9.98
CA LYS A 49 -7.59 -0.43 -9.76
C LYS A 49 -6.93 -0.78 -11.09
N VAL A 50 -5.73 -0.27 -11.32
CA VAL A 50 -4.88 -0.65 -12.44
C VAL A 50 -3.66 -1.40 -11.91
N GLU A 51 -3.56 -2.68 -12.25
CA GLU A 51 -2.37 -3.48 -11.92
C GLU A 51 -1.24 -3.13 -12.89
N VAL A 52 -0.12 -2.67 -12.33
CA VAL A 52 1.04 -2.20 -13.09
C VAL A 52 1.99 -3.37 -13.36
N ASP A 53 2.49 -3.51 -14.60
CA ASP A 53 3.54 -4.48 -14.91
C ASP A 53 4.85 -4.11 -14.18
N PRO A 54 5.33 -4.90 -13.21
CA PRO A 54 6.50 -4.56 -12.40
C PRO A 54 7.79 -4.44 -13.22
N MET A 55 7.86 -5.09 -14.40
CA MET A 55 9.03 -5.10 -15.26
C MET A 55 9.03 -3.95 -16.27
N LYS A 56 7.91 -3.70 -16.91
CA LYS A 56 7.81 -2.74 -18.02
C LYS A 56 7.16 -1.42 -17.63
N LYS A 57 6.33 -1.41 -16.58
CA LYS A 57 5.60 -0.24 -16.06
C LYS A 57 4.92 0.59 -17.16
N LYS A 58 4.40 -0.11 -18.19
CA LYS A 58 3.80 0.54 -19.37
C LYS A 58 2.55 1.35 -18.99
N GLU A 59 1.86 0.96 -17.94
CA GLU A 59 0.68 1.60 -17.38
C GLU A 59 0.99 2.97 -16.74
N LEU A 60 2.28 3.25 -16.46
CA LEU A 60 2.76 4.51 -15.87
C LEU A 60 3.56 5.39 -16.87
N LYS A 61 3.62 5.04 -18.16
CA LYS A 61 4.39 5.81 -19.16
C LYS A 61 3.91 7.25 -19.35
N TRP A 62 2.69 7.54 -18.97
CA TRP A 62 2.10 8.87 -19.00
C TRP A 62 2.53 9.76 -17.81
N SER A 63 3.16 9.18 -16.80
CA SER A 63 3.57 9.85 -15.55
C SER A 63 5.08 10.02 -15.51
N ASP A 64 5.54 11.15 -14.97
CA ASP A 64 6.95 11.37 -14.62
C ASP A 64 7.37 10.58 -13.38
N TRP A 65 6.39 10.00 -12.66
CA TRP A 65 6.60 9.15 -11.50
C TRP A 65 6.52 7.68 -11.88
N SER A 66 7.58 6.91 -11.62
CA SER A 66 7.73 5.52 -12.05
C SER A 66 7.57 4.47 -10.94
N ALA A 67 7.19 4.88 -9.74
CA ALA A 67 6.93 3.98 -8.61
C ALA A 67 5.42 3.85 -8.34
N VAL A 68 5.02 2.82 -7.62
CA VAL A 68 3.66 2.64 -7.13
C VAL A 68 3.63 2.81 -5.60
N PRO A 69 2.51 3.30 -5.04
CA PRO A 69 1.25 3.66 -5.66
C PRO A 69 1.28 5.03 -6.39
N VAL A 70 0.44 5.15 -7.43
CA VAL A 70 0.03 6.44 -8.01
C VAL A 70 -1.49 6.50 -7.91
N TYR A 71 -2.00 7.59 -7.39
CA TYR A 71 -3.44 7.85 -7.28
C TYR A 71 -3.82 9.00 -8.19
N VAL A 72 -4.89 8.83 -8.94
CA VAL A 72 -5.41 9.86 -9.84
C VAL A 72 -6.89 10.06 -9.52
N GLU A 73 -7.26 11.29 -9.15
CA GLU A 73 -8.65 11.68 -8.94
C GLU A 73 -9.47 11.64 -10.23
N ALA A 74 -10.80 11.63 -10.09
CA ALA A 74 -11.71 11.64 -11.24
C ALA A 74 -11.52 12.86 -12.15
N ASP A 75 -11.05 14.00 -11.62
CA ASP A 75 -10.72 15.21 -12.38
C ASP A 75 -9.34 15.16 -13.05
N GLY A 76 -8.57 14.07 -12.80
CA GLY A 76 -7.21 13.88 -13.33
C GLY A 76 -6.10 14.41 -12.43
N THR A 77 -6.40 14.94 -11.24
CA THR A 77 -5.36 15.32 -10.26
C THR A 77 -4.57 14.11 -9.84
N GLN A 78 -3.25 14.14 -10.05
CA GLN A 78 -2.33 13.04 -9.71
C GLN A 78 -1.66 13.29 -8.37
N VAL A 79 -1.62 12.26 -7.53
CA VAL A 79 -0.88 12.24 -6.26
C VAL A 79 0.04 11.01 -6.25
N ASN A 80 1.30 11.23 -5.92
CA ASN A 80 2.33 10.19 -5.90
C ASN A 80 2.77 9.90 -4.48
N ASP A 81 3.23 8.64 -4.28
CA ASP A 81 3.69 8.09 -3.01
C ASP A 81 2.59 7.90 -1.96
N SER A 82 2.79 6.87 -1.12
CA SER A 82 1.75 6.38 -0.22
C SER A 82 1.36 7.38 0.86
N ASN A 83 2.31 8.01 1.57
CA ASN A 83 1.99 8.95 2.64
C ASN A 83 1.29 10.22 2.13
N PRO A 84 1.77 10.90 1.08
CA PRO A 84 1.03 11.99 0.43
C PRO A 84 -0.36 11.59 -0.04
N ILE A 85 -0.54 10.37 -0.60
CA ILE A 85 -1.86 9.89 -1.01
C ILE A 85 -2.78 9.70 0.20
N LEU A 86 -2.27 9.16 1.33
CA LEU A 86 -3.08 9.04 2.56
C LEU A 86 -3.60 10.39 3.03
N HIS A 87 -2.75 11.42 3.07
CA HIS A 87 -3.16 12.77 3.45
C HIS A 87 -4.13 13.40 2.44
N TRP A 88 -3.90 13.20 1.14
CA TRP A 88 -4.80 13.67 0.09
C TRP A 88 -6.20 13.06 0.24
N VAL A 89 -6.28 11.74 0.31
CA VAL A 89 -7.54 11.00 0.46
C VAL A 89 -8.26 11.42 1.74
N ASN A 90 -7.53 11.55 2.84
CA ASN A 90 -8.10 12.01 4.11
C ASN A 90 -8.72 13.41 4.01
N SER A 91 -8.10 14.32 3.27
CA SER A 91 -8.53 15.72 3.16
C SER A 91 -9.65 15.93 2.14
N ASN A 92 -9.74 15.10 1.10
CA ASN A 92 -10.62 15.32 -0.03
C ASN A 92 -11.83 14.37 -0.08
N HIS A 93 -11.84 13.29 0.72
CA HIS A 93 -12.95 12.35 0.81
C HIS A 93 -13.59 12.35 2.20
N THR A 94 -14.91 12.43 2.25
CA THR A 94 -15.68 12.66 3.50
C THR A 94 -15.99 11.41 4.32
N GLY A 95 -15.82 10.20 3.76
CA GLY A 95 -16.04 8.95 4.50
C GLY A 95 -15.07 8.78 5.66
N GLY A 96 -15.46 8.02 6.69
CA GLY A 96 -14.65 7.79 7.89
C GLY A 96 -14.33 9.06 8.69
N THR A 97 -13.70 8.89 9.85
CA THR A 97 -13.28 10.03 10.70
C THR A 97 -12.02 10.66 10.12
N PRO A 98 -11.96 11.99 9.92
CA PRO A 98 -10.72 12.66 9.53
C PRO A 98 -9.65 12.50 10.61
N PHE A 99 -8.41 12.35 10.17
CA PHE A 99 -7.24 12.34 11.04
C PHE A 99 -6.34 13.57 10.77
N PRO A 100 -5.37 13.90 11.65
CA PRO A 100 -4.49 15.07 11.49
C PRO A 100 -3.79 15.08 10.11
N ARG A 101 -3.61 16.28 9.55
CA ARG A 101 -2.86 16.47 8.31
C ARG A 101 -1.36 16.33 8.58
N ALA A 102 -0.58 16.25 7.52
CA ALA A 102 0.89 16.24 7.63
C ALA A 102 1.38 17.49 8.41
N GLY A 103 2.21 17.26 9.42
CA GLY A 103 2.76 18.30 10.30
C GLY A 103 1.84 18.77 11.42
N GLU A 104 0.60 18.28 11.52
CA GLU A 104 -0.32 18.64 12.61
C GLU A 104 -0.18 17.69 13.83
N ASP A 105 0.37 16.48 13.63
CA ASP A 105 0.62 15.49 14.68
C ASP A 105 1.96 14.79 14.43
N GLU A 106 3.00 15.22 15.15
CA GLU A 106 4.36 14.69 15.04
C GLU A 106 4.42 13.17 15.34
N SER A 107 3.58 12.68 16.25
CA SER A 107 3.52 11.26 16.59
C SER A 107 2.97 10.45 15.43
N GLN A 108 1.88 10.90 14.82
CA GLN A 108 1.30 10.26 13.64
C GLN A 108 2.32 10.24 12.49
N ASP A 109 2.92 11.39 12.17
CA ASP A 109 3.87 11.51 11.05
C ASP A 109 5.09 10.61 11.27
N LYS A 110 5.66 10.58 12.48
CA LYS A 110 6.74 9.67 12.85
C LYS A 110 6.41 8.20 12.56
N TRP A 111 5.20 7.75 12.93
CA TRP A 111 4.81 6.36 12.72
C TRP A 111 4.37 6.06 11.28
N MET A 112 3.93 7.07 10.54
CA MET A 112 3.74 6.94 9.09
C MET A 112 5.09 6.73 8.38
N ASP A 113 6.12 7.50 8.73
CA ASP A 113 7.48 7.37 8.18
C ASP A 113 8.13 6.05 8.59
N PHE A 114 8.01 5.65 9.88
CA PHE A 114 8.46 4.35 10.37
C PHE A 114 7.93 3.19 9.52
N SER A 115 6.69 3.27 9.07
CA SER A 115 6.08 2.24 8.23
C SER A 115 6.85 1.98 6.93
N GLY A 116 7.41 3.01 6.30
CA GLY A 116 8.21 2.89 5.07
C GLY A 116 9.69 2.66 5.35
N ASP A 117 10.25 3.45 6.26
CA ASP A 117 11.69 3.52 6.50
C ASP A 117 12.25 2.33 7.27
N VAL A 118 11.44 1.74 8.13
CA VAL A 118 11.86 0.64 9.00
C VAL A 118 11.03 -0.61 8.75
N LEU A 119 9.73 -0.57 9.03
CA LEU A 119 8.87 -1.76 9.00
C LEU A 119 8.80 -2.38 7.60
N GLY A 120 8.63 -1.55 6.55
CA GLY A 120 8.61 -2.02 5.16
C GLY A 120 9.90 -2.71 4.74
N LYS A 121 11.05 -2.22 5.21
CA LYS A 121 12.36 -2.86 4.94
C LYS A 121 12.51 -4.16 5.72
N SER A 122 12.01 -4.20 6.95
CA SER A 122 12.01 -5.40 7.80
C SER A 122 11.18 -6.53 7.19
N ILE A 123 9.95 -6.26 6.76
CA ILE A 123 9.11 -7.31 6.14
C ILE A 123 9.71 -7.83 4.83
N VAL A 124 10.35 -6.97 4.02
CA VAL A 124 11.03 -7.37 2.79
C VAL A 124 12.18 -8.32 3.09
N ALA A 125 12.94 -8.10 4.16
CA ALA A 125 14.00 -9.01 4.59
C ALA A 125 13.46 -10.39 4.95
N VAL A 126 12.29 -10.48 5.59
CA VAL A 126 11.64 -11.75 5.97
C VAL A 126 11.01 -12.45 4.77
N ILE A 127 10.14 -11.76 4.02
CA ILE A 127 9.37 -12.33 2.90
C ILE A 127 10.31 -12.90 1.83
N TYR A 128 11.42 -12.20 1.56
CA TYR A 128 12.38 -12.60 0.53
C TYR A 128 13.65 -13.25 1.09
N SER A 129 13.54 -13.87 2.27
CA SER A 129 14.67 -14.54 2.94
C SER A 129 15.20 -15.75 2.18
N SER A 130 14.38 -16.43 1.38
CA SER A 130 14.77 -17.52 0.51
C SER A 130 14.26 -17.34 -0.92
N TYR A 131 14.83 -18.09 -1.87
CA TYR A 131 14.34 -18.08 -3.25
C TYR A 131 12.94 -18.68 -3.37
N GLY A 132 12.65 -19.71 -2.57
CA GLY A 132 11.31 -20.33 -2.52
C GLY A 132 10.24 -19.36 -2.05
N ASP A 133 10.51 -18.62 -0.97
CA ASP A 133 9.59 -17.60 -0.44
C ASP A 133 9.41 -16.45 -1.44
N SER A 134 10.49 -16.00 -2.08
CA SER A 134 10.42 -14.96 -3.12
C SER A 134 9.51 -15.37 -4.29
N ARG A 135 9.58 -16.63 -4.72
CA ARG A 135 8.69 -17.15 -5.78
C ARG A 135 7.24 -17.28 -5.31
N LYS A 136 7.02 -17.67 -4.06
CA LYS A 136 5.68 -17.74 -3.46
C LYS A 136 5.05 -16.34 -3.41
N ALA A 137 5.80 -15.34 -2.96
CA ALA A 137 5.33 -13.95 -2.91
C ALA A 137 4.95 -13.39 -4.28
N LEU A 138 5.61 -13.86 -5.36
CA LEU A 138 5.33 -13.42 -6.74
C LEU A 138 4.37 -14.34 -7.50
N ALA A 139 3.81 -15.39 -6.85
CA ALA A 139 2.92 -16.33 -7.52
C ALA A 139 1.62 -15.68 -8.05
N TYR A 140 1.15 -14.63 -7.37
CA TYR A 140 -0.05 -13.88 -7.76
C TYR A 140 0.01 -13.32 -9.19
N VAL A 141 1.20 -13.02 -9.71
CA VAL A 141 1.39 -12.49 -11.08
C VAL A 141 0.79 -13.43 -12.14
N SER A 142 0.69 -14.72 -11.81
CA SER A 142 0.05 -15.70 -12.71
C SER A 142 -1.48 -15.59 -12.75
N GLU A 143 -2.09 -14.87 -11.81
CA GLU A 143 -3.53 -14.67 -11.65
C GLU A 143 -3.98 -13.31 -12.22
N VAL A 144 -3.03 -12.45 -12.58
CA VAL A 144 -3.32 -11.12 -13.14
C VAL A 144 -3.66 -11.25 -14.63
N GLU A 145 -4.92 -11.01 -14.99
CA GLU A 145 -5.43 -11.16 -16.36
C GLU A 145 -4.70 -10.33 -17.42
N SER A 146 -4.18 -9.15 -17.03
CA SER A 146 -3.44 -8.26 -17.93
C SER A 146 -2.04 -8.78 -18.31
N PHE A 147 -1.55 -9.84 -17.65
CA PHE A 147 -0.21 -10.39 -17.89
C PHE A 147 -0.28 -11.65 -18.75
N SER A 148 0.55 -11.70 -19.79
CA SER A 148 0.71 -12.93 -20.57
C SER A 148 1.38 -14.01 -19.73
N ARG A 149 1.14 -15.30 -20.07
CA ARG A 149 1.78 -16.45 -19.41
C ARG A 149 3.30 -16.36 -19.39
N TRP A 150 3.91 -15.75 -20.42
CA TRP A 150 5.34 -15.53 -20.50
C TRP A 150 5.83 -14.43 -19.55
N GLN A 151 5.08 -13.34 -19.42
CA GLN A 151 5.37 -12.27 -18.43
C GLN A 151 5.27 -12.80 -17.00
N ALA A 152 4.23 -13.58 -16.70
CA ALA A 152 4.08 -14.23 -15.40
C ALA A 152 5.23 -15.19 -15.10
N PHE A 153 5.68 -15.99 -16.08
CA PHE A 153 6.84 -16.85 -15.93
C PHE A 153 8.11 -16.06 -15.64
N GLN A 154 8.40 -15.02 -16.42
CA GLN A 154 9.58 -14.15 -16.21
C GLN A 154 9.54 -13.46 -14.86
N ALA A 155 8.41 -12.87 -14.47
CA ALA A 155 8.24 -12.21 -13.19
C ALA A 155 8.46 -13.18 -12.01
N LYS A 156 7.95 -14.40 -12.10
CA LYS A 156 8.10 -15.42 -11.05
C LYS A 156 9.55 -15.91 -10.89
N TRP A 157 10.27 -16.11 -11.98
CA TRP A 157 11.62 -16.69 -11.93
C TRP A 157 12.71 -15.62 -11.79
N LEU A 158 12.75 -14.66 -12.70
CA LEU A 158 13.72 -13.57 -12.67
C LEU A 158 13.42 -12.59 -11.53
N GLY A 159 12.15 -12.22 -11.37
CA GLY A 159 11.69 -11.38 -10.27
C GLY A 159 11.98 -12.02 -8.91
N GLY A 160 11.75 -13.34 -8.76
CA GLY A 160 12.08 -14.07 -7.54
C GLY A 160 13.57 -14.00 -7.20
N PHE A 161 14.46 -14.10 -8.20
CA PHE A 161 15.89 -13.94 -7.98
C PHE A 161 16.28 -12.51 -7.57
N ILE A 162 15.74 -11.51 -8.27
CA ILE A 162 15.98 -10.10 -7.96
C ILE A 162 15.49 -9.79 -6.53
N MET A 163 14.26 -10.19 -6.19
CA MET A 163 13.69 -9.94 -4.87
C MET A 163 14.45 -10.67 -3.75
N ARG A 164 15.00 -11.85 -4.03
CA ARG A 164 15.92 -12.52 -3.10
C ARG A 164 17.18 -11.69 -2.83
N MET A 165 17.74 -11.03 -3.85
CA MET A 165 18.88 -10.12 -3.67
C MET A 165 18.49 -8.88 -2.87
N VAL A 166 17.31 -8.31 -3.15
CA VAL A 166 16.75 -7.18 -2.40
C VAL A 166 16.55 -7.57 -0.93
N GLY A 167 15.93 -8.73 -0.66
CA GLY A 167 15.76 -9.24 0.70
C GLY A 167 17.08 -9.36 1.47
N LYS A 168 18.11 -9.93 0.84
CA LYS A 168 19.47 -10.00 1.41
C LYS A 168 20.06 -8.62 1.70
N SER A 169 19.86 -7.66 0.79
CA SER A 169 20.34 -6.29 1.00
C SER A 169 19.64 -5.63 2.17
N ARG A 170 18.31 -5.83 2.30
CA ARG A 170 17.53 -5.27 3.42
C ARG A 170 17.89 -5.92 4.76
N ALA A 171 18.11 -7.25 4.78
CA ALA A 171 18.56 -7.96 5.99
C ALA A 171 19.87 -7.40 6.55
N LYS A 172 20.78 -6.93 5.70
CA LYS A 172 22.05 -6.32 6.14
C LYS A 172 21.90 -4.93 6.79
N MET A 173 20.73 -4.33 6.71
CA MET A 173 20.46 -3.02 7.35
C MET A 173 20.16 -3.16 8.84
N PHE A 174 19.93 -4.38 9.32
CA PHE A 174 19.57 -4.70 10.69
C PHE A 174 20.62 -5.62 11.31
N GLU A 175 20.84 -5.48 12.61
CA GLU A 175 21.78 -6.28 13.38
C GLU A 175 21.24 -7.69 13.66
N LEU A 176 19.92 -7.79 13.87
CA LEU A 176 19.23 -9.03 14.18
C LEU A 176 18.89 -9.84 12.91
N PRO A 177 18.76 -11.17 13.03
CA PRO A 177 18.19 -12.00 11.98
C PRO A 177 16.81 -11.50 11.55
N PRO A 178 16.37 -11.71 10.28
CA PRO A 178 15.15 -11.09 9.76
C PRO A 178 13.89 -11.30 10.60
N GLU A 179 13.66 -12.50 11.12
CA GLU A 179 12.46 -12.81 11.92
C GLU A 179 12.54 -12.19 13.32
N GLU A 180 13.68 -12.28 13.99
CA GLU A 180 13.92 -11.63 15.29
C GLU A 180 13.84 -10.10 15.17
N ASN A 181 14.37 -9.55 14.06
CA ASN A 181 14.22 -8.13 13.78
C ASN A 181 12.76 -7.74 13.58
N LEU A 182 11.97 -8.58 12.88
CA LEU A 182 10.54 -8.30 12.74
C LEU A 182 9.85 -8.25 14.11
N GLU A 183 10.09 -9.21 14.99
CA GLU A 183 9.56 -9.21 16.36
C GLU A 183 9.95 -7.93 17.11
N PHE A 184 11.22 -7.54 17.06
CA PHE A 184 11.71 -6.30 17.67
C PHE A 184 10.98 -5.07 17.12
N GLN A 185 10.74 -5.00 15.79
CA GLN A 185 10.00 -3.89 15.18
C GLN A 185 8.52 -3.90 15.54
N LEU A 186 7.91 -5.06 15.75
CA LEU A 186 6.52 -5.16 16.23
C LEU A 186 6.40 -4.73 17.69
N ASP A 187 7.36 -5.10 18.55
CA ASP A 187 7.44 -4.58 19.92
C ASP A 187 7.55 -3.07 19.93
N HIS A 188 8.43 -2.51 19.09
CA HIS A 188 8.55 -1.05 18.96
C HIS A 188 7.25 -0.42 18.46
N LEU A 189 6.62 -0.98 17.41
CA LEU A 189 5.35 -0.51 16.87
C LEU A 189 4.22 -0.55 17.91
N SER A 190 4.24 -1.54 18.82
CA SER A 190 3.22 -1.67 19.87
C SER A 190 3.18 -0.44 20.79
N SER A 191 4.29 0.25 20.95
CA SER A 191 4.38 1.49 21.73
C SER A 191 3.63 2.67 21.10
N ALA A 192 3.27 2.58 19.83
CA ALA A 192 2.46 3.58 19.13
C ALA A 192 0.98 3.52 19.47
N LEU A 193 0.51 2.39 20.05
CA LEU A 193 -0.91 2.21 20.35
C LEU A 193 -1.33 3.11 21.52
N ALA A 194 -2.16 4.11 21.22
CA ALA A 194 -2.73 5.02 22.23
C ALA A 194 -4.07 4.49 22.81
N GLY A 195 -4.54 3.34 22.33
CA GLY A 195 -5.77 2.69 22.72
C GLY A 195 -6.05 1.46 21.85
N GLU A 196 -7.23 1.39 21.28
CA GLU A 196 -7.58 0.35 20.31
C GLU A 196 -6.78 0.51 19.01
N PHE A 197 -6.39 1.75 18.70
CA PHE A 197 -5.62 2.16 17.53
C PHE A 197 -4.48 3.10 17.94
N MET A 198 -3.60 3.40 17.00
CA MET A 198 -2.58 4.46 17.18
C MET A 198 -3.23 5.84 17.32
N GLY A 199 -4.36 6.08 16.65
CA GLY A 199 -5.21 7.25 16.85
C GLY A 199 -6.10 7.20 18.10
N GLY A 200 -5.95 6.23 18.99
CA GLY A 200 -6.73 6.05 20.21
C GLY A 200 -8.00 5.21 19.98
N LYS A 201 -9.19 5.84 19.97
CA LYS A 201 -10.48 5.14 19.77
C LYS A 201 -10.82 4.91 18.28
N VAL A 202 -10.23 5.69 17.39
CA VAL A 202 -10.43 5.57 15.94
C VAL A 202 -9.06 5.53 15.25
N PRO A 203 -8.94 4.85 14.11
CA PRO A 203 -7.67 4.79 13.41
C PRO A 203 -7.28 6.15 12.82
N ASN A 204 -5.98 6.42 12.75
CA ASN A 204 -5.38 7.59 12.11
C ASN A 204 -4.47 7.20 10.93
N GLY A 205 -3.73 8.16 10.37
CA GLY A 205 -2.82 7.93 9.26
C GLY A 205 -1.73 6.90 9.55
N ALA A 206 -1.23 6.84 10.79
CA ALA A 206 -0.22 5.87 11.22
C ALA A 206 -0.79 4.44 11.24
N ASP A 207 -2.05 4.28 11.64
CA ASP A 207 -2.72 2.97 11.60
C ASP A 207 -2.78 2.42 10.17
N PHE A 208 -3.27 3.22 9.20
CA PHE A 208 -3.34 2.79 7.79
C PHE A 208 -1.97 2.55 7.19
N ALA A 209 -0.98 3.38 7.53
CA ALA A 209 0.37 3.23 7.04
C ALA A 209 1.00 1.91 7.51
N ASN A 210 0.94 1.58 8.78
CA ASN A 210 1.54 0.37 9.34
C ASN A 210 0.72 -0.88 9.02
N TYR A 211 -0.61 -0.79 9.05
CA TYR A 211 -1.50 -1.88 8.63
C TYR A 211 -1.22 -2.31 7.19
N GLY A 212 -1.14 -1.35 6.25
CA GLY A 212 -0.87 -1.66 4.84
C GLY A 212 0.44 -2.43 4.64
N ILE A 213 1.49 -2.05 5.38
CA ILE A 213 2.77 -2.78 5.35
C ILE A 213 2.58 -4.23 5.81
N LEU A 214 1.97 -4.47 6.97
CA LEU A 214 1.78 -5.80 7.51
C LEU A 214 0.76 -6.62 6.70
N ARG A 215 -0.26 -5.97 6.12
CA ARG A 215 -1.27 -6.61 5.27
C ARG A 215 -0.65 -7.29 4.05
N ALA A 216 0.39 -6.70 3.47
CA ALA A 216 1.12 -7.29 2.34
C ALA A 216 1.84 -8.61 2.68
N MET A 217 2.06 -8.91 3.96
CA MET A 217 2.64 -10.18 4.40
C MET A 217 1.62 -11.31 4.51
N GLN A 218 0.33 -11.02 4.47
CA GLN A 218 -0.71 -12.03 4.76
C GLN A 218 -0.56 -13.26 3.84
N GLY A 219 -0.47 -14.44 4.45
CA GLY A 219 -0.23 -15.70 3.74
C GLY A 219 1.24 -15.95 3.34
N LEU A 220 2.17 -15.05 3.67
CA LEU A 220 3.59 -15.17 3.40
C LEU A 220 4.39 -15.50 4.67
N ARG A 221 5.69 -15.79 4.48
CA ARG A 221 6.63 -16.01 5.59
C ARG A 221 6.67 -14.81 6.53
N GLY A 222 6.70 -15.08 7.83
CA GLY A 222 6.74 -14.07 8.89
C GLY A 222 5.36 -13.56 9.32
N PHE A 223 4.29 -13.76 8.55
CA PHE A 223 2.95 -13.33 8.97
C PHE A 223 2.48 -13.99 10.27
N PRO A 224 2.75 -15.28 10.55
CA PRO A 224 2.45 -15.87 11.85
C PRO A 224 3.07 -15.13 13.05
N ILE A 225 4.21 -14.46 12.88
CA ILE A 225 4.82 -13.62 13.92
C ILE A 225 3.92 -12.42 14.23
N VAL A 226 3.36 -11.80 13.20
CA VAL A 226 2.42 -10.68 13.35
C VAL A 226 1.14 -11.13 14.06
N GLU A 227 0.59 -12.28 13.66
CA GLU A 227 -0.65 -12.82 14.26
C GLU A 227 -0.46 -13.21 15.72
N ALA A 228 0.69 -13.78 16.07
CA ALA A 228 1.01 -14.23 17.43
C ALA A 228 1.41 -13.08 18.36
N HIS A 229 1.75 -11.90 17.85
CA HIS A 229 2.21 -10.78 18.66
C HIS A 229 1.07 -10.23 19.54
N GLY A 230 1.30 -10.16 20.86
CA GLY A 230 0.27 -9.91 21.88
C GLY A 230 -0.54 -8.61 21.68
N SER A 231 0.10 -7.53 21.24
CA SER A 231 -0.57 -6.23 21.02
C SER A 231 -0.91 -6.00 19.53
N ILE A 232 0.02 -6.30 18.65
CA ILE A 232 -0.12 -6.02 17.21
C ILE A 232 -1.07 -7.00 16.53
N GLY A 233 -1.10 -8.27 16.92
CA GLY A 233 -2.05 -9.25 16.38
C GLY A 233 -3.52 -8.81 16.53
N PRO A 234 -3.99 -8.52 17.75
CA PRO A 234 -5.34 -7.97 17.96
C PRO A 234 -5.60 -6.64 17.24
N TRP A 235 -4.63 -5.72 17.23
CA TRP A 235 -4.74 -4.46 16.48
C TRP A 235 -4.87 -4.71 14.97
N PHE A 236 -4.06 -5.62 14.40
CA PHE A 236 -4.15 -5.99 13.00
C PHE A 236 -5.54 -6.50 12.62
N GLN A 237 -6.14 -7.35 13.45
CA GLN A 237 -7.50 -7.87 13.21
C GLN A 237 -8.56 -6.76 13.29
N ARG A 238 -8.41 -5.80 14.24
CA ARG A 238 -9.30 -4.62 14.29
C ARG A 238 -9.17 -3.78 13.03
N MET A 239 -7.93 -3.49 12.59
CA MET A 239 -7.69 -2.74 11.35
C MET A 239 -8.29 -3.44 10.12
N LYS A 240 -8.16 -4.76 10.04
CA LYS A 240 -8.76 -5.56 8.97
C LYS A 240 -10.29 -5.41 8.96
N SER A 241 -10.93 -5.53 10.11
CA SER A 241 -12.38 -5.37 10.23
C SER A 241 -12.84 -3.95 9.91
N THR A 242 -12.07 -2.95 10.34
CA THR A 242 -12.37 -1.53 10.15
C THR A 242 -12.19 -1.09 8.70
N SER A 243 -11.12 -1.53 8.04
CA SER A 243 -10.85 -1.19 6.64
C SER A 243 -11.65 -2.03 5.63
N GLY A 244 -12.12 -3.20 6.03
CA GLY A 244 -12.86 -4.11 5.14
C GLY A 244 -11.99 -4.85 4.11
N VAL A 245 -10.64 -4.78 4.23
CA VAL A 245 -9.69 -5.38 3.27
C VAL A 245 -8.51 -6.06 3.96
#